data_15cb854110124ebf42ba37ec0c675619
#
_entry.id   15cb854110124ebf42ba37ec0c675619
#
_cell.length_a   1.000
_cell.length_b   1.000
_cell.length_c   1.000
_cell.angle_alpha   90.00
_cell.angle_beta   90.00
_cell.angle_gamma   90.00
#
_symmetry.space_group_name_H-M   'P 1'
#
loop_
_entity.id
_entity.type
_entity.pdbx_description
1 polymer ?
#
loop_
_entity_poly.entity_id
_entity_poly.type
_entity_poly.pdbx_seq_one_letter_code
_entity_poly.pdbx_strand_id
1 'polypeptide(L)' 'MLDRSLQAEFESYRKTLSTDEARRAFDERIERLLSQHGVDYVRGYVDALKDASSGGSGG' A
#
# COMPACT_ATOMS: atom_id res chain seq x y z
N MET A 1 -2.18 12.09 11.07
CA MET A 1 -3.27 11.09 11.17
C MET A 1 -3.70 10.68 9.78
N LEU A 2 -3.84 9.39 9.56
CA LEU A 2 -4.19 8.90 8.25
C LEU A 2 -5.69 8.97 8.02
N ASP A 3 -6.04 9.25 6.78
CA ASP A 3 -7.41 9.26 6.33
C ASP A 3 -7.99 7.85 6.36
N ARG A 4 -9.27 7.72 6.66
CA ARG A 4 -9.93 6.42 6.69
C ARG A 4 -9.85 5.72 5.34
N SER A 5 -10.03 6.48 4.28
CA SER A 5 -9.97 5.92 2.93
C SER A 5 -8.60 5.30 2.68
N LEU A 6 -7.57 5.99 3.09
CA LEU A 6 -6.20 5.52 2.87
C LEU A 6 -5.93 4.28 3.71
N GLN A 7 -6.39 4.26 4.95
CA GLN A 7 -6.23 3.08 5.79
C GLN A 7 -6.94 1.87 5.19
N ALA A 8 -8.13 2.08 4.66
CA ALA A 8 -8.88 1.00 4.03
C ALA A 8 -8.12 0.44 2.84
N GLU A 9 -7.48 1.31 2.07
CA GLU A 9 -6.67 0.85 0.94
C GLU A 9 -5.47 0.06 1.40
N PHE A 10 -4.82 0.50 2.46
CA PHE A 10 -3.69 -0.24 3.03
C PHE A 10 -4.12 -1.64 3.44
N GLU A 11 -5.21 -1.73 4.17
CA GLU A 11 -5.70 -3.02 4.65
C GLU A 11 -6.11 -3.92 3.50
N SER A 12 -6.73 -3.33 2.49
CA SER A 12 -7.14 -4.09 1.33
C SER A 12 -5.94 -4.72 0.63
N TYR A 13 -4.87 -3.96 0.50
CA TYR A 13 -3.67 -4.48 -0.12
C TYR A 13 -2.98 -5.51 0.79
N ARG A 14 -2.93 -5.23 2.10
CA ARG A 14 -2.28 -6.14 3.04
C ARG A 14 -2.92 -7.52 3.02
N LYS A 15 -4.22 -7.58 2.78
CA LYS A 15 -4.91 -8.87 2.73
C LYS A 15 -4.44 -9.73 1.58
N THR A 16 -3.88 -9.12 0.55
CA THR A 16 -3.34 -9.90 -0.59
C THR A 16 -1.98 -10.48 -0.29
N LEU A 17 -1.33 -10.01 0.77
CA LEU A 17 -0.01 -10.51 1.15
C LEU A 17 -0.18 -11.78 1.99
N SER A 18 0.53 -12.82 1.62
CA SER A 18 0.33 -14.13 2.21
C SER A 18 1.17 -14.41 3.44
N THR A 19 2.20 -13.61 3.70
CA THR A 19 3.07 -13.86 4.85
C THR A 19 3.12 -12.65 5.77
N ASP A 20 3.40 -12.92 7.05
CA ASP A 20 3.57 -11.85 8.02
C ASP A 20 4.76 -10.97 7.67
N GLU A 21 5.80 -11.59 7.15
CA GLU A 21 6.99 -10.87 6.77
C GLU A 21 6.69 -9.86 5.66
N ALA A 22 5.90 -10.27 4.68
CA ALA A 22 5.53 -9.36 3.59
C ALA A 22 4.68 -8.21 4.12
N ARG A 23 3.74 -8.50 5.03
CA ARG A 23 2.90 -7.47 5.61
C ARG A 23 3.72 -6.48 6.42
N ARG A 24 4.68 -6.98 7.18
CA ARG A 24 5.55 -6.11 7.98
C ARG A 24 6.40 -5.22 7.08
N ALA A 25 6.96 -5.79 6.03
CA ALA A 25 7.77 -5.02 5.10
C ALA A 25 6.94 -3.92 4.44
N PHE A 26 5.70 -4.23 4.10
CA PHE A 26 4.81 -3.24 3.52
C PHE A 26 4.55 -2.10 4.50
N ASP A 27 4.25 -2.44 5.75
CA ASP A 27 3.96 -1.42 6.76
C ASP A 27 5.16 -0.50 6.97
N GLU A 28 6.35 -1.07 7.05
CA GLU A 28 7.55 -0.27 7.26
C GLU A 28 7.80 0.66 6.09
N ARG A 29 7.58 0.16 4.89
CA ARG A 29 7.76 0.98 3.70
C ARG A 29 6.77 2.14 3.67
N ILE A 30 5.52 1.86 4.02
CA ILE A 30 4.49 2.90 4.05
C ILE A 30 4.86 3.99 5.06
N GLU A 31 5.32 3.60 6.23
CA GLU A 31 5.72 4.58 7.24
C GLU A 31 6.85 5.45 6.75
N ARG A 32 7.82 4.84 6.10
CA ARG A 32 8.96 5.58 5.58
C ARG A 32 8.53 6.56 4.50
N LEU A 33 7.69 6.11 3.58
CA LEU A 33 7.24 6.98 2.50
C LEU A 33 6.38 8.13 3.03
N LEU A 34 5.55 7.87 4.03
CA LEU A 34 4.77 8.92 4.65
C LEU A 34 5.67 9.99 5.24
N SER A 35 6.72 9.56 5.92
CA SER A 35 7.65 10.47 6.55
C SER A 35 8.44 11.28 5.54
N GLN A 36 8.81 10.68 4.43
CA GLN A 36 9.67 11.31 3.44
C GLN A 36 8.90 12.12 2.41
N HIS A 37 7.74 11.64 2.00
CA HIS A 37 7.02 12.22 0.86
C HIS A 37 5.64 12.74 1.19
N GLY A 38 4.96 12.13 2.14
CA GLY A 38 3.62 12.57 2.51
C GLY A 38 2.52 11.67 2.00
N VAL A 39 1.29 12.04 2.36
CA VAL A 39 0.12 11.20 2.11
C VAL A 39 -0.18 11.04 0.62
N ASP A 40 -0.08 12.12 -0.14
CA ASP A 40 -0.40 12.06 -1.56
C ASP A 40 0.50 11.08 -2.30
N TYR A 41 1.77 11.10 -1.95
CA TYR A 41 2.72 10.18 -2.57
C TYR A 41 2.36 8.73 -2.23
N VAL A 42 2.06 8.49 -0.96
CA VAL A 42 1.77 7.12 -0.51
C VAL A 42 0.50 6.61 -1.17
N ARG A 43 -0.49 7.47 -1.33
CA ARG A 43 -1.72 7.06 -2.00
C ARG A 43 -1.43 6.59 -3.43
N GLY A 44 -0.61 7.32 -4.15
CA GLY A 44 -0.22 6.94 -5.50
C GLY A 44 0.58 5.64 -5.51
N TYR A 45 1.43 5.47 -4.52
CA TYR A 45 2.23 4.27 -4.40
C TYR A 45 1.35 3.03 -4.20
N VAL A 46 0.41 3.11 -3.27
CA VAL A 46 -0.50 1.99 -3.01
C VAL A 46 -1.39 1.71 -4.22
N ASP A 47 -1.85 2.77 -4.85
CA ASP A 47 -2.66 2.65 -6.06
C ASP A 47 -1.89 1.89 -7.15
N ALA A 48 -0.63 2.24 -7.32
CA ALA A 48 0.22 1.58 -8.31
C ALA A 48 0.43 0.11 -7.97
N LEU A 49 0.60 -0.19 -6.69
CA LEU A 49 0.76 -1.57 -6.25
C LEU A 49 -0.49 -2.39 -6.54
N LYS A 50 -1.65 -1.83 -6.26
CA LYS A 50 -2.90 -2.54 -6.49
C LYS A 50 -3.13 -2.75 -7.99
N ASP A 51 -2.82 -1.74 -8.76
CA ASP A 51 -2.96 -1.82 -10.20
C ASP A 51 -2.03 -2.90 -10.79
N ALA A 52 -0.80 -2.92 -10.33
CA ALA A 52 0.16 -3.91 -10.80
C ALA A 52 -0.28 -5.32 -10.40
N SER A 53 -0.87 -5.44 -9.22
CA SER A 53 -1.28 -6.74 -8.71
C SER A 53 -2.48 -7.31 -9.47
N SER A 54 -3.44 -6.45 -9.83
CA SER A 54 -4.65 -6.93 -10.49
C SER A 54 -4.62 -6.71 -12.00
N GLY A 55 -3.95 -5.66 -12.44
CA GLY A 55 -3.94 -5.31 -13.84
C GLY A 55 -3.04 -6.19 -14.68
N GLY A 56 -2.04 -6.75 -14.07
CA GLY A 56 -1.08 -7.57 -14.81
C GLY A 56 -1.73 -8.73 -15.52
N SER A 57 -2.77 -9.26 -14.92
CA SER A 57 -3.46 -10.40 -15.51
C SER A 57 -4.22 -10.01 -16.77
N GLY A 58 -4.61 -8.77 -16.87
CA GLY A 58 -5.35 -8.30 -18.01
C GLY A 58 -4.49 -8.06 -19.23
N GLY A 59 -3.22 -7.92 -18.97
CA GLY A 59 -2.29 -7.65 -20.06
C GLY A 59 -2.14 -8.80 -21.00
#